data_d2f9bfbec80cd5b31608363e8570162d
#
_entry.id   d2f9bfbec80cd5b31608363e8570162d
#
_cell.length_a   1.000
_cell.length_b   1.000
_cell.length_c   1.000
_cell.angle_alpha   90.00
_cell.angle_beta   90.00
_cell.angle_gamma   90.00
#
_symmetry.space_group_name_H-M   'P 1'
#
loop_
_entity.id
_entity.type
_entity.pdbx_description
1 polymer ?
#
loop_
_entity_poly.entity_id
_entity_poly.type
_entity_poly.pdbx_seq_one_letter_code
_entity_poly.pdbx_strand_id
1 'polypeptide(L)'
;MVVGSGQESLLRAPDSPTDQAARRLARALALPHRPISDPHSPDRQLQLLQASGEGWLASLPLDPGQALPDGSTWAEALGAWCQPTLVILGAQQLSSGAAASSTALLRQWRVPLLGLVQWGGSWKGDLRRRDGLPWLGRLEEGAAEGSDATSDLVGLLRQRWTLLDLPVPS
;
A
#
# COMPACT_ATOMS: atom_id res chain seq x y z
N MET A 1 -2.39 -5.34 1.53
CA MET A 1 -1.24 -5.16 0.60
C MET A 1 -0.80 -3.71 0.60
N VAL A 2 0.48 -3.45 0.52
CA VAL A 2 1.03 -2.11 0.34
C VAL A 2 1.69 -2.05 -1.02
N VAL A 3 1.32 -1.08 -1.84
CA VAL A 3 1.90 -0.88 -3.16
C VAL A 3 2.53 0.50 -3.24
N GLY A 4 3.72 0.58 -3.85
CA GLY A 4 4.32 1.83 -4.26
C GLY A 4 3.90 2.16 -5.69
N SER A 5 3.77 3.43 -6.02
CA SER A 5 3.58 3.87 -7.40
C SER A 5 4.88 4.48 -7.92
N GLY A 6 5.44 3.92 -8.97
CA GLY A 6 6.61 4.45 -9.65
C GLY A 6 7.68 3.40 -9.94
N GLN A 7 8.45 3.65 -10.99
CA GLN A 7 9.62 2.85 -11.36
C GLN A 7 10.71 2.97 -10.27
N GLU A 8 10.55 2.24 -9.19
CA GLU A 8 11.71 1.88 -8.40
C GLU A 8 12.44 0.82 -9.22
N SER A 9 13.65 1.18 -9.60
CA SER A 9 14.58 0.37 -10.40
C SER A 9 14.46 -1.12 -10.09
N LEU A 10 14.44 -1.95 -11.11
CA LEU A 10 14.36 -3.41 -11.12
C LEU A 10 15.39 -4.17 -10.24
N LEU A 11 16.17 -3.47 -9.48
CA LEU A 11 17.12 -4.03 -8.52
C LEU A 11 16.47 -4.01 -7.13
N ARG A 12 16.06 -5.19 -6.70
CA ARG A 12 15.69 -5.63 -5.36
C ARG A 12 16.48 -4.90 -4.27
N ALA A 13 16.07 -3.68 -3.95
CA ALA A 13 16.56 -3.00 -2.77
C ALA A 13 15.65 -3.42 -1.61
N PRO A 14 16.15 -4.18 -0.62
CA PRO A 14 15.38 -4.57 0.57
C PRO A 14 14.94 -3.39 1.43
N ASP A 15 15.30 -2.18 1.06
CA ASP A 15 15.06 -0.93 1.78
C ASP A 15 14.36 0.12 0.92
N SER A 16 13.48 -0.29 -0.01
CA SER A 16 12.67 0.69 -0.74
C SER A 16 11.77 1.51 0.20
N PRO A 17 11.44 2.76 -0.11
CA PRO A 17 10.51 3.57 0.68
C PRO A 17 9.20 2.85 0.96
N THR A 18 8.68 2.10 0.00
CA THR A 18 7.47 1.29 0.14
C THR A 18 7.64 0.17 1.17
N ASP A 19 8.77 -0.53 1.15
CA ASP A 19 9.05 -1.61 2.09
C ASP A 19 9.27 -1.07 3.52
N GLN A 20 10.01 0.03 3.65
CA GLN A 20 10.18 0.72 4.94
C GLN A 20 8.84 1.18 5.52
N ALA A 21 7.97 1.80 4.70
CA ALA A 21 6.64 2.21 5.11
C ALA A 21 5.77 1.01 5.49
N ALA A 22 5.83 -0.09 4.72
CA ALA A 22 5.09 -1.32 5.00
C ALA A 22 5.51 -1.95 6.33
N ARG A 23 6.81 -2.08 6.58
CA ARG A 23 7.33 -2.61 7.86
C ARG A 23 6.89 -1.76 9.04
N ARG A 24 6.94 -0.44 8.88
CA ARG A 24 6.51 0.50 9.93
C ARG A 24 5.02 0.38 10.22
N LEU A 25 4.18 0.34 9.18
CA LEU A 25 2.74 0.13 9.33
C LEU A 25 2.42 -1.23 9.94
N ALA A 26 3.13 -2.29 9.54
CA ALA A 26 2.96 -3.62 10.09
C ALA A 26 3.19 -3.63 11.61
N ARG A 27 4.27 -2.99 12.09
CA ARG A 27 4.53 -2.83 13.52
C ARG A 27 3.43 -2.03 14.23
N ALA A 28 3.05 -0.88 13.67
CA ALA A 28 2.04 -0.01 14.27
C ALA A 28 0.63 -0.65 14.32
N LEU A 29 0.33 -1.56 13.40
CA LEU A 29 -0.90 -2.33 13.35
C LEU A 29 -0.83 -3.65 14.13
N ALA A 30 0.34 -4.00 14.67
CA ALA A 30 0.64 -5.30 15.28
C ALA A 30 0.41 -6.48 14.30
N LEU A 31 0.73 -6.30 13.01
CA LEU A 31 0.62 -7.31 11.97
C LEU A 31 2.00 -7.83 11.57
N PRO A 32 2.13 -9.12 11.21
CA PRO A 32 3.36 -9.63 10.61
C PRO A 32 3.58 -8.98 9.23
N HIS A 33 4.81 -8.53 8.98
CA HIS A 33 5.25 -8.13 7.65
C HIS A 33 5.68 -9.36 6.86
N ARG A 34 5.05 -9.60 5.71
CA ARG A 34 5.33 -10.74 4.82
C ARG A 34 5.95 -10.24 3.52
N PRO A 35 7.19 -10.61 3.20
CA PRO A 35 7.79 -10.24 1.93
C PRO A 35 7.17 -11.03 0.78
N ILE A 36 7.06 -10.39 -0.40
CA ILE A 36 6.74 -11.07 -1.65
C ILE A 36 8.01 -11.70 -2.19
N SER A 37 8.05 -13.02 -2.26
CA SER A 37 9.24 -13.79 -2.68
C SER A 37 9.36 -13.90 -4.20
N ASP A 38 8.23 -13.99 -4.91
CA ASP A 38 8.17 -14.06 -6.36
C ASP A 38 7.18 -13.01 -6.90
N PRO A 39 7.65 -11.81 -7.27
CA PRO A 39 6.77 -10.75 -7.75
C PRO A 39 6.17 -11.00 -9.15
N HIS A 40 6.62 -12.04 -9.86
CA HIS A 40 6.13 -12.38 -11.19
C HIS A 40 4.98 -13.40 -11.19
N SER A 41 4.56 -13.86 -10.02
CA SER A 41 3.49 -14.85 -9.85
C SER A 41 2.44 -14.36 -8.84
N PRO A 42 1.62 -13.32 -9.16
CA PRO A 42 0.74 -12.68 -8.19
C PRO A 42 -0.27 -13.63 -7.54
N ASP A 43 -0.96 -14.47 -8.31
CA ASP A 43 -1.95 -15.41 -7.77
C ASP A 43 -1.33 -16.39 -6.78
N ARG A 44 -0.17 -16.95 -7.13
CA ARG A 44 0.55 -17.87 -6.24
C ARG A 44 0.97 -17.18 -4.95
N GLN A 45 1.46 -15.94 -5.03
CA GLN A 45 1.85 -15.18 -3.85
C GLN A 45 0.65 -14.84 -2.96
N LEU A 46 -0.47 -14.41 -3.54
CA LEU A 46 -1.70 -14.12 -2.79
C LEU A 46 -2.25 -15.38 -2.13
N GLN A 47 -2.22 -16.52 -2.82
CA GLN A 47 -2.60 -17.82 -2.25
C GLN A 47 -1.73 -18.19 -1.04
N LEU A 48 -0.40 -18.03 -1.12
CA LEU A 48 0.52 -18.30 -0.02
C LEU A 48 0.27 -17.37 1.17
N LEU A 49 0.03 -16.09 0.90
CA LEU A 49 -0.27 -15.11 1.94
C LEU A 49 -1.59 -15.42 2.65
N GLN A 50 -2.64 -15.78 1.92
CA GLN A 50 -3.93 -16.18 2.53
C GLN A 50 -3.82 -17.49 3.32
N ALA A 51 -3.05 -18.45 2.85
CA ALA A 51 -2.84 -19.71 3.55
C ALA A 51 -2.11 -19.55 4.90
N SER A 52 -1.49 -18.39 5.16
CA SER A 52 -0.85 -18.10 6.45
C SER A 52 -1.85 -17.90 7.60
N GLY A 53 -3.14 -17.75 7.31
CA GLY A 53 -4.24 -17.76 8.28
C GLY A 53 -4.35 -16.56 9.22
N GLU A 54 -3.33 -15.73 9.30
CA GLU A 54 -3.28 -14.54 10.14
C GLU A 54 -3.37 -13.27 9.29
N GLY A 55 -3.84 -12.18 9.89
CA GLY A 55 -3.72 -10.85 9.27
C GLY A 55 -2.27 -10.55 8.96
N TRP A 56 -1.99 -9.97 7.80
CA TRP A 56 -0.63 -9.67 7.36
C TRP A 56 -0.57 -8.37 6.55
N LEU A 57 0.62 -7.83 6.45
CA LEU A 57 0.93 -6.71 5.59
C LEU A 57 2.12 -7.07 4.71
N ALA A 58 1.95 -6.96 3.40
CA ALA A 58 3.01 -7.25 2.44
C ALA A 58 3.28 -6.01 1.56
N SER A 59 4.55 -5.76 1.25
CA SER A 59 4.97 -4.73 0.30
C SER A 59 5.14 -5.33 -1.09
N LEU A 60 4.50 -4.70 -2.08
CA LEU A 60 4.71 -5.04 -3.49
C LEU A 60 5.92 -4.27 -4.02
N PRO A 61 6.95 -4.96 -4.52
CA PRO A 61 8.17 -4.30 -5.02
C PRO A 61 8.04 -3.79 -6.46
N LEU A 62 6.88 -4.00 -7.12
CA LEU A 62 6.62 -3.60 -8.50
C LEU A 62 5.49 -2.57 -8.56
N ASP A 63 5.43 -1.81 -9.67
CA ASP A 63 4.25 -1.04 -10.01
C ASP A 63 3.07 -2.01 -10.26
N PRO A 64 1.91 -1.82 -9.62
CA PRO A 64 0.79 -2.76 -9.76
C PRO A 64 0.22 -2.81 -11.18
N GLY A 65 0.47 -1.80 -12.01
CA GLY A 65 0.06 -1.77 -13.42
C GLY A 65 1.11 -2.30 -14.39
N GLN A 66 2.28 -2.68 -13.91
CA GLN A 66 3.32 -3.24 -14.77
C GLN A 66 2.87 -4.58 -15.33
N ALA A 67 2.95 -4.74 -16.67
CA ALA A 67 2.70 -6.02 -17.33
C ALA A 67 3.78 -7.03 -16.92
N LEU A 68 3.35 -8.21 -16.51
CA LEU A 68 4.18 -9.35 -16.20
C LEU A 68 4.47 -10.18 -17.47
N PRO A 69 5.42 -11.14 -17.44
CA PRO A 69 5.78 -11.93 -18.62
C PRO A 69 4.62 -12.68 -19.27
N ASP A 70 3.58 -13.02 -18.51
CA ASP A 70 2.35 -13.67 -18.99
C ASP A 70 1.26 -12.66 -19.45
N GLY A 71 1.55 -11.37 -19.39
CA GLY A 71 0.63 -10.28 -19.74
C GLY A 71 -0.32 -9.86 -18.61
N SER A 72 -0.35 -10.55 -17.49
CA SER A 72 -1.14 -10.17 -16.30
C SER A 72 -0.54 -8.97 -15.56
N THR A 73 -1.27 -8.44 -14.58
CA THR A 73 -0.80 -7.36 -13.72
C THR A 73 -1.14 -7.64 -12.24
N TRP A 74 -0.39 -7.05 -11.33
CA TRP A 74 -0.75 -7.12 -9.92
C TRP A 74 -2.08 -6.45 -9.60
N ALA A 75 -2.44 -5.36 -10.30
CA ALA A 75 -3.72 -4.70 -10.10
C ALA A 75 -4.89 -5.62 -10.41
N GLU A 76 -4.80 -6.41 -11.49
CA GLU A 76 -5.79 -7.44 -11.84
C GLU A 76 -5.93 -8.51 -10.75
N ALA A 77 -4.82 -9.09 -10.32
CA ALA A 77 -4.82 -10.11 -9.28
C ALA A 77 -5.37 -9.56 -7.94
N LEU A 78 -4.95 -8.36 -7.52
CA LEU A 78 -5.45 -7.72 -6.31
C LEU A 78 -6.97 -7.52 -6.34
N GLY A 79 -7.52 -7.16 -7.51
CA GLY A 79 -8.97 -7.05 -7.71
C GLY A 79 -9.68 -8.38 -7.67
N ALA A 80 -9.18 -9.39 -8.39
CA ALA A 80 -9.74 -10.75 -8.44
C ALA A 80 -9.79 -11.40 -7.05
N TRP A 81 -8.76 -11.17 -6.23
CA TRP A 81 -8.68 -11.69 -4.85
C TRP A 81 -9.35 -10.78 -3.83
N CYS A 82 -10.00 -9.69 -4.25
CA CYS A 82 -10.57 -8.68 -3.34
C CYS A 82 -9.57 -8.24 -2.26
N GLN A 83 -8.28 -8.11 -2.62
CA GLN A 83 -7.22 -7.88 -1.65
C GLN A 83 -7.18 -6.41 -1.20
N PRO A 84 -7.41 -6.09 0.10
CA PRO A 84 -7.32 -4.73 0.60
C PRO A 84 -5.93 -4.14 0.36
N THR A 85 -5.89 -2.96 -0.24
CA THR A 85 -4.66 -2.37 -0.73
C THR A 85 -4.51 -0.92 -0.27
N LEU A 86 -3.29 -0.57 0.15
CA LEU A 86 -2.87 0.77 0.51
C LEU A 86 -1.78 1.23 -0.46
N VAL A 87 -1.88 2.46 -0.96
CA VAL A 87 -0.84 3.04 -1.83
C VAL A 87 0.06 3.95 -1.02
N ILE A 88 1.37 3.70 -1.11
CA ILE A 88 2.40 4.56 -0.52
C ILE A 88 3.02 5.43 -1.62
N LEU A 89 3.12 6.73 -1.35
CA LEU A 89 3.65 7.71 -2.29
C LEU A 89 4.79 8.50 -1.65
N GLY A 90 5.99 8.35 -2.19
CA GLY A 90 7.15 9.13 -1.79
C GLY A 90 7.08 10.58 -2.28
N ALA A 91 7.95 11.44 -1.74
CA ALA A 91 7.95 12.87 -2.03
C ALA A 91 8.04 13.22 -3.53
N GLN A 92 8.82 12.46 -4.30
CA GLN A 92 8.96 12.67 -5.75
C GLN A 92 7.67 12.36 -6.52
N GLN A 93 6.89 11.39 -6.06
CA GLN A 93 5.65 10.97 -6.70
C GLN A 93 4.49 11.93 -6.42
N LEU A 94 4.60 12.75 -5.37
CA LEU A 94 3.58 13.72 -4.99
C LEU A 94 3.42 14.89 -5.97
N SER A 95 4.45 15.19 -6.73
CA SER A 95 4.46 16.24 -7.75
C SER A 95 4.05 15.73 -9.13
N SER A 96 3.86 14.42 -9.29
CA SER A 96 3.41 13.77 -10.52
C SER A 96 1.94 13.38 -10.44
N GLY A 97 1.39 12.86 -11.54
CA GLY A 97 0.04 12.28 -11.56
C GLY A 97 -0.07 10.91 -10.89
N ALA A 98 0.98 10.41 -10.23
CA ALA A 98 1.05 9.05 -9.69
C ALA A 98 -0.09 8.71 -8.71
N ALA A 99 -0.48 9.64 -7.84
CA ALA A 99 -1.59 9.43 -6.92
C ALA A 99 -2.91 9.18 -7.64
N ALA A 100 -3.21 9.98 -8.66
CA ALA A 100 -4.44 9.87 -9.44
C ALA A 100 -4.41 8.62 -10.33
N SER A 101 -3.30 8.33 -11.01
CA SER A 101 -3.17 7.17 -11.89
C SER A 101 -3.24 5.86 -11.12
N SER A 102 -2.56 5.72 -9.99
CA SER A 102 -2.66 4.53 -9.13
C SER A 102 -4.07 4.33 -8.59
N THR A 103 -4.74 5.42 -8.18
CA THR A 103 -6.12 5.35 -7.71
C THR A 103 -7.06 4.90 -8.83
N ALA A 104 -6.92 5.45 -10.03
CA ALA A 104 -7.75 5.08 -11.18
C ALA A 104 -7.54 3.63 -11.59
N LEU A 105 -6.28 3.17 -11.67
CA LEU A 105 -5.92 1.80 -12.00
C LEU A 105 -6.54 0.80 -11.01
N LEU A 106 -6.34 1.01 -9.71
CA LEU A 106 -6.86 0.09 -8.69
C LEU A 106 -8.39 0.07 -8.66
N ARG A 107 -9.05 1.22 -8.89
CA ARG A 107 -10.51 1.29 -9.03
C ARG A 107 -11.01 0.56 -10.27
N GLN A 108 -10.30 0.66 -11.41
CA GLN A 108 -10.64 -0.07 -12.64
C GLN A 108 -10.72 -1.58 -12.39
N TRP A 109 -9.78 -2.11 -11.63
CA TRP A 109 -9.74 -3.52 -11.26
C TRP A 109 -10.55 -3.87 -9.99
N ARG A 110 -11.34 -2.92 -9.47
CA ARG A 110 -12.18 -3.09 -8.28
C ARG A 110 -11.41 -3.54 -7.04
N VAL A 111 -10.14 -3.15 -6.96
CA VAL A 111 -9.32 -3.42 -5.78
C VAL A 111 -9.90 -2.67 -4.58
N PRO A 112 -10.12 -3.32 -3.42
CA PRO A 112 -10.54 -2.65 -2.20
C PRO A 112 -9.45 -1.68 -1.73
N LEU A 113 -9.51 -0.42 -2.20
CA LEU A 113 -8.52 0.61 -1.90
C LEU A 113 -8.80 1.21 -0.53
N LEU A 114 -7.95 0.95 0.45
CA LEU A 114 -7.99 1.54 1.78
C LEU A 114 -7.73 3.05 1.73
N GLY A 115 -6.75 3.47 0.94
CA GLY A 115 -6.41 4.86 0.73
C GLY A 115 -4.97 5.08 0.29
N LEU A 116 -4.57 6.35 0.33
CA LEU A 116 -3.23 6.82 -0.02
C LEU A 116 -2.51 7.32 1.22
N VAL A 117 -1.23 7.00 1.35
CA VAL A 117 -0.36 7.49 2.41
C VAL A 117 0.88 8.12 1.82
N GLN A 118 1.21 9.30 2.29
CA GLN A 118 2.45 9.97 1.93
C GLN A 118 3.60 9.44 2.79
N TRP A 119 4.72 9.10 2.17
CA TRP A 119 5.97 8.76 2.83
C TRP A 119 6.92 9.94 2.82
N GLY A 120 7.30 10.42 3.99
CA GLY A 120 8.21 11.55 4.15
C GLY A 120 7.66 12.90 3.67
N GLY A 121 8.51 13.90 3.70
CA GLY A 121 8.22 15.25 3.23
C GLY A 121 7.17 16.01 4.06
N SER A 122 6.87 17.26 3.65
CA SER A 122 5.88 18.09 4.33
C SER A 122 4.45 17.72 3.93
N TRP A 123 3.57 17.59 4.91
CA TRP A 123 2.15 17.34 4.67
C TRP A 123 1.40 18.62 4.32
N LYS A 124 0.83 18.68 3.13
CA LYS A 124 0.01 19.80 2.66
C LYS A 124 -1.47 19.40 2.63
N GLY A 125 -2.09 19.33 3.80
CA GLY A 125 -3.46 18.83 3.98
C GLY A 125 -4.50 19.48 3.09
N ASP A 126 -4.41 20.82 2.88
CA ASP A 126 -5.35 21.55 2.01
C ASP A 126 -5.26 21.10 0.54
N LEU A 127 -4.06 20.85 0.04
CA LEU A 127 -3.89 20.30 -1.32
C LEU A 127 -4.47 18.90 -1.42
N ARG A 128 -4.24 18.05 -0.40
CA ARG A 128 -4.77 16.68 -0.35
C ARG A 128 -6.28 16.61 -0.28
N ARG A 129 -6.91 17.59 0.37
CA ARG A 129 -8.38 17.70 0.36
C ARG A 129 -8.94 18.17 -0.99
N ARG A 130 -8.22 19.04 -1.69
CA ARG A 130 -8.67 19.61 -2.98
C ARG A 130 -8.55 18.62 -4.14
N ASP A 131 -7.58 17.69 -4.12
CA ASP A 131 -7.40 16.72 -5.19
C ASP A 131 -8.49 15.63 -5.20
N GLY A 132 -9.28 15.52 -4.14
CA GLY A 132 -10.40 14.57 -4.05
C GLY A 132 -9.98 13.11 -3.97
N LEU A 133 -8.69 12.84 -3.74
CA LEU A 133 -8.17 11.49 -3.60
C LEU A 133 -8.30 10.98 -2.16
N PRO A 134 -8.34 9.65 -1.94
CA PRO A 134 -8.60 9.07 -0.63
C PRO A 134 -7.35 9.07 0.27
N TRP A 135 -6.80 10.26 0.56
CA TRP A 135 -5.66 10.40 1.46
C TRP A 135 -6.03 10.07 2.90
N LEU A 136 -5.19 9.29 3.56
CA LEU A 136 -5.32 8.94 4.98
C LEU A 136 -4.38 9.76 5.87
N GLY A 137 -3.22 10.13 5.35
CA GLY A 137 -2.22 10.85 6.13
C GLY A 137 -0.80 10.67 5.60
N ARG A 138 0.17 10.91 6.49
CA ARG A 138 1.58 10.68 6.17
C ARG A 138 2.25 9.79 7.21
N LEU A 139 3.30 9.12 6.77
CA LEU A 139 4.30 8.49 7.60
C LEU A 139 5.60 9.30 7.52
N GLU A 140 6.16 9.64 8.66
CA GLU A 140 7.41 10.38 8.72
C GLU A 140 8.61 9.43 8.61
N GLU A 141 9.56 9.78 7.78
CA GLU A 141 10.86 9.10 7.73
C GLU A 141 11.59 9.32 9.07
N GLY A 142 12.07 8.25 9.72
CA GLY A 142 12.87 8.38 10.94
C GLY A 142 12.13 8.82 12.22
N ALA A 143 10.81 9.08 12.19
CA ALA A 143 10.08 9.41 13.41
C ALA A 143 10.04 8.22 14.40
N ALA A 144 9.99 8.50 15.68
CA ALA A 144 9.85 7.49 16.74
C ALA A 144 8.57 6.66 16.52
N GLU A 145 8.61 5.39 16.92
CA GLU A 145 7.43 4.54 16.99
C GLU A 145 6.42 5.16 17.95
N GLY A 146 5.16 5.30 17.54
CA GLY A 146 4.11 5.89 18.38
C GLY A 146 3.95 7.40 18.27
N SER A 147 4.52 8.06 17.23
CA SER A 147 4.20 9.48 16.97
C SER A 147 2.69 9.65 16.73
N ASP A 148 2.12 10.78 17.19
CA ASP A 148 0.69 11.09 17.08
C ASP A 148 0.18 10.91 15.64
N ALA A 149 0.94 11.37 14.65
CA ALA A 149 0.59 11.21 13.23
C ALA A 149 0.50 9.73 12.78
N THR A 150 1.32 8.85 13.33
CA THR A 150 1.25 7.41 13.04
C THR A 150 0.04 6.78 13.74
N SER A 151 -0.26 7.20 14.95
CA SER A 151 -1.42 6.73 15.71
C SER A 151 -2.74 7.11 15.04
N ASP A 152 -2.86 8.36 14.58
CA ASP A 152 -4.02 8.84 13.83
C ASP A 152 -4.21 8.05 12.53
N LEU A 153 -3.13 7.83 11.79
CA LEU A 153 -3.17 7.04 10.56
C LEU A 153 -3.62 5.59 10.80
N VAL A 154 -3.13 4.96 11.86
CA VAL A 154 -3.55 3.60 12.27
C VAL A 154 -5.03 3.57 12.61
N GLY A 155 -5.53 4.57 13.33
CA GLY A 155 -6.95 4.72 13.64
C GLY A 155 -7.81 4.81 12.38
N LEU A 156 -7.42 5.65 11.43
CA LEU A 156 -8.11 5.79 10.14
C LEU A 156 -8.05 4.51 9.29
N LEU A 157 -6.91 3.80 9.29
CA LEU A 157 -6.78 2.52 8.58
C LEU A 157 -7.72 1.47 9.15
N ARG A 158 -7.80 1.34 10.47
CA ARG A 158 -8.73 0.41 11.15
C ARG A 158 -10.18 0.75 10.83
N GLN A 159 -10.54 2.02 10.87
CA GLN A 159 -11.90 2.48 10.51
C GLN A 159 -12.21 2.14 9.04
N ARG A 160 -11.30 2.41 8.11
CA ARG A 160 -11.50 2.07 6.69
C ARG A 160 -11.61 0.57 6.46
N TRP A 161 -10.82 -0.21 7.19
CA TRP A 161 -10.88 -1.67 7.14
C TRP A 161 -12.27 -2.19 7.53
N THR A 162 -12.80 -1.67 8.64
CA THR A 162 -14.15 -2.04 9.11
C THR A 162 -15.24 -1.66 8.10
N LEU A 163 -15.10 -0.50 7.43
CA LEU A 163 -16.06 -0.05 6.41
C LEU A 163 -16.07 -0.90 5.13
N LEU A 164 -15.02 -1.68 4.89
CA LEU A 164 -14.96 -2.62 3.77
C LEU A 164 -15.57 -3.99 4.10
N ASP A 165 -16.21 -4.15 5.26
CA ASP A 165 -16.75 -5.45 5.77
C ASP A 165 -15.71 -6.59 5.79
N LEU A 166 -14.45 -6.23 5.96
CA LEU A 166 -13.37 -7.20 6.02
C LEU A 166 -13.17 -7.67 7.47
N PRO A 167 -12.83 -8.95 7.70
CA PRO A 167 -12.52 -9.41 9.04
C PRO A 167 -11.34 -8.61 9.62
N VAL A 168 -11.55 -8.01 10.79
CA VAL A 168 -10.51 -7.24 11.49
C VAL A 168 -9.46 -8.24 11.96
N PRO A 169 -8.16 -8.03 11.63
CA PRO A 169 -7.11 -8.86 12.20
C PRO A 169 -7.10 -8.70 13.71
N SER A 170 -7.16 -9.80 14.42
CA SER A 170 -7.13 -9.90 15.89
C SER A 170 -5.76 -9.65 16.47
#